data_c12305cef5f24da7e406ac53fecadaf3
#
_entry.id   c12305cef5f24da7e406ac53fecadaf3
#
_cell.length_a   1.000
_cell.length_b   1.000
_cell.length_c   1.000
_cell.angle_alpha   90.00
_cell.angle_beta   90.00
_cell.angle_gamma   90.00
#
_symmetry.space_group_name_H-M   'P 1'
#
loop_
_entity.id
_entity.type
_entity.pdbx_description
1 polymer ?
#
loop_
_entity_poly.entity_id
_entity_poly.type
_entity_poly.pdbx_seq_one_letter_code
_entity_poly.pdbx_strand_id
1 'polypeptide(L)'
;NESVFGKVEVDMEWRFLSGIDTDSVLFSLERRTSWPAFMESERNALNSAIRDAAHQMISEEGLQDHLARVFNDGLIRSKGSQVEVVKPKGIAFEGRKDMLASLVKGVVTVKAGDGHGSGFLISNDGYIVTNAHVVGDAGTVAVRFNQGFTLDGQVVKVNRDFDLALIKTPGNDLPALTLGDDTALLIGEELFAIGTPLDEQLGQTVTRGIMSGRREFEGRSFIQTDVSINAGNSGGPLIDETGKVIGVTTLKVTETGVQGIGFAVPAGRMLEMLNIRFVDH
;
A
#
# COMPACT_ATOMS: atom_id res chain seq x y z
N ASN A 1 -8.87 61.32 14.25
CA ASN A 1 -8.45 59.91 14.00
C ASN A 1 -9.68 59.12 13.64
N GLU A 2 -10.03 59.10 12.36
CA GLU A 2 -11.02 58.17 11.82
C GLU A 2 -10.36 56.81 11.71
N SER A 3 -10.75 55.89 12.56
CA SER A 3 -10.39 54.46 12.42
C SER A 3 -11.17 53.94 11.23
N VAL A 4 -10.46 53.71 10.12
CA VAL A 4 -11.02 53.04 8.94
C VAL A 4 -11.22 51.55 9.30
N PHE A 5 -12.45 51.19 9.60
CA PHE A 5 -12.83 49.80 9.77
C PHE A 5 -12.98 49.18 8.38
N GLY A 6 -12.00 48.37 8.00
CA GLY A 6 -12.08 47.56 6.79
C GLY A 6 -12.75 46.20 7.06
N LYS A 7 -13.29 45.60 6.03
CA LYS A 7 -13.84 44.25 6.00
C LYS A 7 -13.15 43.47 4.90
N VAL A 8 -12.60 42.30 5.21
CA VAL A 8 -12.09 41.39 4.22
C VAL A 8 -13.17 40.39 3.85
N GLU A 9 -13.57 40.38 2.60
CA GLU A 9 -14.50 39.39 2.06
C GLU A 9 -13.71 38.45 1.16
N VAL A 10 -13.92 37.14 1.33
CA VAL A 10 -13.27 36.10 0.57
C VAL A 10 -14.34 35.19 -0.02
N ASP A 11 -14.37 35.14 -1.34
CA ASP A 11 -15.18 34.18 -2.07
C ASP A 11 -14.28 33.02 -2.48
N MET A 12 -14.64 31.81 -2.07
CA MET A 12 -13.90 30.60 -2.40
C MET A 12 -14.80 29.59 -3.10
N GLU A 13 -14.29 29.03 -4.18
CA GLU A 13 -14.88 27.89 -4.87
C GLU A 13 -13.97 26.67 -4.67
N TRP A 14 -14.53 25.60 -4.14
CA TRP A 14 -13.86 24.33 -3.99
C TRP A 14 -14.37 23.37 -5.06
N ARG A 15 -13.47 22.84 -5.88
CA ARG A 15 -13.80 21.85 -6.90
C ARG A 15 -13.10 20.54 -6.60
N PHE A 16 -13.87 19.50 -6.40
CA PHE A 16 -13.38 18.14 -6.27
C PHE A 16 -13.44 17.48 -7.65
N LEU A 17 -12.27 17.14 -8.19
CA LEU A 17 -12.14 16.57 -9.53
C LEU A 17 -12.04 15.05 -9.45
N SER A 18 -12.51 14.38 -10.51
CA SER A 18 -12.26 12.95 -10.69
C SER A 18 -10.76 12.71 -10.89
N GLY A 19 -10.15 11.78 -10.15
CA GLY A 19 -8.76 11.36 -10.39
C GLY A 19 -8.57 10.58 -11.69
N ILE A 20 -9.66 10.24 -12.37
CA ILE A 20 -9.67 9.48 -13.63
C ILE A 20 -9.83 10.42 -14.83
N ASP A 21 -10.60 11.51 -14.65
CA ASP A 21 -10.88 12.51 -15.67
C ASP A 21 -10.82 13.89 -14.99
N THR A 22 -9.74 14.62 -15.26
CA THR A 22 -9.46 15.92 -14.63
C THR A 22 -10.46 17.02 -15.04
N ASP A 23 -11.28 16.80 -16.08
CA ASP A 23 -12.30 17.73 -16.51
C ASP A 23 -13.67 17.47 -15.86
N SER A 24 -13.83 16.34 -15.19
CA SER A 24 -15.08 15.98 -14.49
C SER A 24 -15.09 16.53 -13.08
N VAL A 25 -15.90 17.55 -12.81
CA VAL A 25 -16.16 18.08 -11.48
C VAL A 25 -17.15 17.15 -10.78
N LEU A 26 -16.69 16.46 -9.73
CA LEU A 26 -17.53 15.56 -8.92
C LEU A 26 -18.43 16.34 -7.95
N PHE A 27 -17.91 17.42 -7.41
CA PHE A 27 -18.59 18.26 -6.45
C PHE A 27 -17.98 19.65 -6.45
N SER A 28 -18.79 20.69 -6.38
CA SER A 28 -18.33 22.08 -6.18
C SER A 28 -19.07 22.73 -5.03
N LEU A 29 -18.36 23.52 -4.26
CA LEU A 29 -18.89 24.26 -3.13
C LEU A 29 -18.40 25.70 -3.19
N GLU A 30 -19.31 26.65 -3.24
CA GLU A 30 -19.02 28.08 -3.15
C GLU A 30 -19.32 28.59 -1.74
N ARG A 31 -18.40 29.34 -1.19
CA ARG A 31 -18.57 30.01 0.11
C ARG A 31 -18.04 31.42 0.09
N ARG A 32 -18.82 32.29 0.69
CA ARG A 32 -18.43 33.67 0.99
C ARG A 32 -18.25 33.80 2.49
N THR A 33 -17.08 34.25 2.92
CA THR A 33 -16.81 34.56 4.32
C THR A 33 -16.27 35.98 4.45
N SER A 34 -16.51 36.63 5.58
CA SER A 34 -16.08 37.97 5.83
C SER A 34 -15.57 38.15 7.24
N TRP A 35 -14.47 38.89 7.39
CA TRP A 35 -13.84 39.15 8.68
C TRP A 35 -13.56 40.65 8.86
N PRO A 36 -13.72 41.19 10.07
CA PRO A 36 -13.36 42.57 10.37
C PRO A 36 -11.84 42.77 10.28
N ALA A 37 -11.37 43.79 9.59
CA ALA A 37 -9.98 44.07 9.31
C ALA A 37 -9.17 44.72 10.45
N PHE A 38 -9.68 44.80 11.68
CA PHE A 38 -8.94 45.41 12.81
C PHE A 38 -8.06 44.41 13.57
N MET A 39 -7.77 43.24 13.05
CA MET A 39 -6.81 42.30 13.64
C MET A 39 -5.45 42.37 12.92
N GLU A 40 -4.45 42.79 13.63
CA GLU A 40 -2.99 42.90 13.45
C GLU A 40 -2.37 42.88 12.03
N SER A 41 -3.00 42.32 11.01
CA SER A 41 -2.65 42.46 9.59
C SER A 41 -3.72 41.85 8.69
N GLU A 42 -3.88 42.38 7.46
CA GLU A 42 -4.74 41.81 6.40
C GLU A 42 -4.43 40.33 6.14
N ARG A 43 -3.18 39.92 6.30
CA ARG A 43 -2.71 38.54 6.11
C ARG A 43 -3.28 37.59 7.17
N ASN A 44 -3.38 38.03 8.43
CA ASN A 44 -3.94 37.23 9.52
C ASN A 44 -5.46 37.09 9.36
N ALA A 45 -6.13 38.15 8.93
CA ALA A 45 -7.57 38.12 8.63
C ALA A 45 -7.88 37.16 7.47
N LEU A 46 -7.06 37.20 6.39
CA LEU A 46 -7.18 36.30 5.26
C LEU A 46 -6.95 34.82 5.66
N ASN A 47 -5.89 34.54 6.43
CA ASN A 47 -5.62 33.18 6.91
C ASN A 47 -6.74 32.64 7.80
N SER A 48 -7.35 33.49 8.64
CA SER A 48 -8.49 33.09 9.47
C SER A 48 -9.72 32.81 8.61
N ALA A 49 -10.01 33.65 7.63
CA ALA A 49 -11.12 33.48 6.69
C ALA A 49 -10.97 32.16 5.89
N ILE A 50 -9.77 31.85 5.39
CA ILE A 50 -9.49 30.60 4.68
C ILE A 50 -9.70 29.39 5.60
N ARG A 51 -9.19 29.46 6.83
CA ARG A 51 -9.33 28.37 7.82
C ARG A 51 -10.79 28.09 8.14
N ASP A 52 -11.56 29.13 8.38
CA ASP A 52 -12.97 28.98 8.73
C ASP A 52 -13.80 28.49 7.55
N ALA A 53 -13.52 28.94 6.34
CA ALA A 53 -14.16 28.40 5.16
C ALA A 53 -13.83 26.91 4.95
N ALA A 54 -12.58 26.49 5.22
CA ALA A 54 -12.20 25.10 5.18
C ALA A 54 -12.93 24.26 6.26
N HIS A 55 -13.04 24.78 7.49
CA HIS A 55 -13.81 24.13 8.55
C HIS A 55 -15.29 24.00 8.21
N GLN A 56 -15.90 25.06 7.68
CA GLN A 56 -17.30 25.03 7.24
C GLN A 56 -17.50 24.03 6.11
N MET A 57 -16.56 23.96 5.15
CA MET A 57 -16.60 22.98 4.07
C MET A 57 -16.57 21.53 4.60
N ILE A 58 -15.68 21.23 5.55
CA ILE A 58 -15.54 19.88 6.12
C ILE A 58 -16.80 19.50 6.92
N SER A 59 -17.45 20.46 7.57
CA SER A 59 -18.69 20.24 8.35
C SER A 59 -19.97 20.26 7.50
N GLU A 60 -19.88 20.51 6.20
CA GLU A 60 -21.03 20.52 5.29
C GLU A 60 -21.62 19.12 5.16
N GLU A 61 -22.87 18.94 5.54
CA GLU A 61 -23.58 17.65 5.47
C GLU A 61 -23.60 17.08 4.03
N GLY A 62 -23.79 17.95 3.05
CA GLY A 62 -23.73 17.57 1.63
C GLY A 62 -22.36 17.07 1.17
N LEU A 63 -21.26 17.62 1.68
CA LEU A 63 -19.91 17.13 1.40
C LEU A 63 -19.67 15.79 2.09
N GLN A 64 -20.06 15.64 3.35
CA GLN A 64 -19.94 14.39 4.09
C GLN A 64 -20.72 13.26 3.41
N ASP A 65 -21.96 13.54 2.99
CA ASP A 65 -22.77 12.59 2.21
C ASP A 65 -22.17 12.28 0.85
N HIS A 66 -21.59 13.27 0.18
CA HIS A 66 -20.90 13.07 -1.09
C HIS A 66 -19.62 12.24 -0.90
N LEU A 67 -18.80 12.58 0.08
CA LEU A 67 -17.61 11.79 0.44
C LEU A 67 -18.00 10.37 0.85
N ALA A 68 -19.05 10.20 1.66
CA ALA A 68 -19.55 8.87 2.02
C ALA A 68 -19.99 8.07 0.78
N ARG A 69 -20.66 8.70 -0.20
CA ARG A 69 -21.00 8.06 -1.47
C ARG A 69 -19.76 7.76 -2.31
N VAL A 70 -18.83 8.70 -2.46
CA VAL A 70 -17.58 8.49 -3.20
C VAL A 70 -16.72 7.43 -2.54
N PHE A 71 -16.63 7.42 -1.20
CA PHE A 71 -15.96 6.36 -0.45
C PHE A 71 -16.67 5.02 -0.59
N ASN A 72 -18.00 4.99 -0.51
CA ASN A 72 -18.78 3.77 -0.73
C ASN A 72 -18.73 3.31 -2.20
N ASP A 73 -18.83 4.23 -3.17
CA ASP A 73 -18.64 3.93 -4.58
C ASP A 73 -17.17 3.61 -4.91
N GLY A 74 -16.22 4.22 -4.22
CA GLY A 74 -14.80 3.89 -4.29
C GLY A 74 -14.49 2.52 -3.69
N LEU A 75 -15.15 2.17 -2.56
CA LEU A 75 -15.14 0.81 -2.00
C LEU A 75 -15.87 -0.19 -2.91
N ILE A 76 -16.93 0.24 -3.61
CA ILE A 76 -17.64 -0.58 -4.61
C ILE A 76 -16.84 -0.66 -5.92
N ARG A 77 -16.10 0.39 -6.30
CA ARG A 77 -15.21 0.38 -7.48
C ARG A 77 -13.88 -0.33 -7.21
N SER A 78 -13.40 -0.38 -5.95
CA SER A 78 -12.33 -1.31 -5.54
C SER A 78 -12.78 -2.78 -5.56
N LYS A 79 -14.11 -3.05 -5.63
CA LYS A 79 -14.69 -4.30 -6.13
C LYS A 79 -14.62 -4.37 -7.67
N GLY A 80 -13.51 -3.95 -8.29
CA GLY A 80 -13.13 -4.41 -9.61
C GLY A 80 -13.30 -5.92 -9.67
N SER A 81 -13.54 -6.49 -10.83
CA SER A 81 -13.80 -7.93 -11.00
C SER A 81 -12.91 -8.75 -10.06
N GLN A 82 -13.50 -9.66 -9.31
CA GLN A 82 -12.79 -10.59 -8.45
C GLN A 82 -11.73 -11.29 -9.30
N VAL A 83 -10.50 -11.31 -8.83
CA VAL A 83 -9.41 -12.02 -9.49
C VAL A 83 -9.38 -13.44 -8.92
N GLU A 84 -9.72 -14.41 -9.76
CA GLU A 84 -9.57 -15.81 -9.40
C GLU A 84 -8.12 -16.22 -9.61
N VAL A 85 -7.52 -16.76 -8.58
CA VAL A 85 -6.12 -17.19 -8.56
C VAL A 85 -6.09 -18.66 -8.15
N VAL A 86 -5.44 -19.48 -8.94
CA VAL A 86 -5.29 -20.90 -8.61
C VAL A 86 -4.36 -21.04 -7.41
N LYS A 87 -4.86 -21.73 -6.37
CA LYS A 87 -4.09 -21.94 -5.14
C LYS A 87 -2.80 -22.72 -5.44
N PRO A 88 -1.63 -22.22 -5.00
CA PRO A 88 -0.39 -22.94 -5.21
C PRO A 88 -0.36 -24.25 -4.40
N LYS A 89 0.29 -25.26 -4.95
CA LYS A 89 0.52 -26.52 -4.22
C LYS A 89 1.46 -26.25 -3.06
N GLY A 90 1.10 -26.70 -1.86
CA GLY A 90 1.97 -26.63 -0.70
C GLY A 90 3.26 -27.40 -0.93
N ILE A 91 4.37 -26.86 -0.45
CA ILE A 91 5.68 -27.52 -0.50
C ILE A 91 6.01 -27.99 0.91
N ALA A 92 6.44 -29.24 1.06
CA ALA A 92 6.99 -29.73 2.32
C ALA A 92 8.50 -29.42 2.35
N PHE A 93 9.00 -29.00 3.51
CA PHE A 93 10.42 -28.65 3.69
C PHE A 93 11.07 -29.61 4.68
N GLU A 94 12.31 -30.03 4.41
CA GLU A 94 13.09 -30.90 5.30
C GLU A 94 13.68 -30.12 6.49
N GLY A 95 13.60 -28.79 6.47
CA GLY A 95 14.08 -27.91 7.53
C GLY A 95 14.22 -26.47 7.07
N ARG A 96 14.62 -25.59 8.01
CA ARG A 96 14.67 -24.14 7.77
C ARG A 96 15.54 -23.75 6.57
N LYS A 97 16.71 -24.38 6.38
CA LYS A 97 17.60 -24.05 5.27
C LYS A 97 16.98 -24.38 3.91
N ASP A 98 16.36 -25.54 3.81
CA ASP A 98 15.65 -25.99 2.62
C ASP A 98 14.43 -25.10 2.35
N MET A 99 13.66 -24.78 3.39
CA MET A 99 12.54 -23.86 3.34
C MET A 99 12.97 -22.51 2.72
N LEU A 100 13.94 -21.83 3.31
CA LEU A 100 14.37 -20.50 2.85
C LEU A 100 14.95 -20.56 1.43
N ALA A 101 15.75 -21.58 1.10
CA ALA A 101 16.30 -21.79 -0.26
C ALA A 101 15.20 -22.02 -1.31
N SER A 102 14.10 -22.64 -0.92
CA SER A 102 12.95 -22.86 -1.79
C SER A 102 12.10 -21.59 -1.95
N LEU A 103 11.82 -20.88 -0.85
CA LEU A 103 11.00 -19.68 -0.85
C LEU A 103 11.64 -18.51 -1.60
N VAL A 104 12.96 -18.35 -1.51
CA VAL A 104 13.72 -17.32 -2.27
C VAL A 104 13.46 -17.41 -3.78
N LYS A 105 13.20 -18.60 -4.33
CA LYS A 105 12.92 -18.78 -5.78
C LYS A 105 11.59 -18.13 -6.20
N GLY A 106 10.63 -18.02 -5.28
CA GLY A 106 9.33 -17.42 -5.53
C GLY A 106 9.25 -15.92 -5.23
N VAL A 107 10.37 -15.33 -4.75
CA VAL A 107 10.49 -13.88 -4.55
C VAL A 107 11.20 -13.27 -5.77
N VAL A 108 10.66 -12.16 -6.25
CA VAL A 108 11.10 -11.48 -7.47
C VAL A 108 11.46 -10.03 -7.19
N THR A 109 12.31 -9.47 -8.03
CA THR A 109 12.52 -8.02 -8.12
C THR A 109 11.50 -7.46 -9.11
N VAL A 110 10.74 -6.48 -8.69
CA VAL A 110 9.81 -5.72 -9.54
C VAL A 110 10.44 -4.39 -9.85
N LYS A 111 10.58 -4.07 -11.15
CA LYS A 111 11.21 -2.82 -11.62
C LYS A 111 10.23 -2.03 -12.48
N ALA A 112 10.01 -0.77 -12.07
CA ALA A 112 9.18 0.20 -12.78
C ALA A 112 10.00 1.49 -12.98
N GLY A 113 10.35 1.83 -14.24
CA GLY A 113 11.26 2.93 -14.53
C GLY A 113 12.61 2.75 -13.84
N ASP A 114 13.06 3.79 -13.12
CA ASP A 114 14.34 3.77 -12.38
C ASP A 114 14.21 3.18 -10.96
N GLY A 115 12.98 2.93 -10.49
CA GLY A 115 12.69 2.37 -9.18
C GLY A 115 12.57 0.85 -9.21
N HIS A 116 12.85 0.22 -8.07
CA HIS A 116 12.59 -1.20 -7.87
C HIS A 116 12.15 -1.52 -6.45
N GLY A 117 11.55 -2.67 -6.28
CA GLY A 117 11.18 -3.27 -5.01
C GLY A 117 11.08 -4.78 -5.16
N SER A 118 10.51 -5.41 -4.16
CA SER A 118 10.27 -6.84 -4.16
C SER A 118 8.82 -7.17 -4.49
N GLY A 119 8.60 -8.40 -4.92
CA GLY A 119 7.30 -9.03 -5.05
C GLY A 119 7.43 -10.53 -4.81
N PHE A 120 6.32 -11.21 -4.69
CA PHE A 120 6.33 -12.66 -4.56
C PHE A 120 5.15 -13.31 -5.30
N LEU A 121 5.41 -14.47 -5.84
CA LEU A 121 4.41 -15.27 -6.54
C LEU A 121 3.41 -15.87 -5.55
N ILE A 122 2.13 -15.72 -5.85
CA ILE A 122 1.00 -16.32 -5.11
C ILE A 122 0.30 -17.41 -5.92
N SER A 123 0.71 -17.63 -7.17
CA SER A 123 0.20 -18.71 -8.02
C SER A 123 1.26 -19.20 -8.99
N ASN A 124 1.16 -20.47 -9.37
CA ASN A 124 2.10 -21.10 -10.29
C ASN A 124 1.95 -20.60 -11.74
N ASP A 125 0.86 -19.94 -12.08
CA ASP A 125 0.60 -19.32 -13.38
C ASP A 125 1.04 -17.84 -13.48
N GLY A 126 1.63 -17.28 -12.40
CA GLY A 126 2.33 -15.99 -12.46
C GLY A 126 1.62 -14.79 -11.89
N TYR A 127 0.70 -14.95 -10.95
CA TYR A 127 0.23 -13.81 -10.13
C TYR A 127 1.27 -13.47 -9.06
N ILE A 128 1.60 -12.17 -8.97
CA ILE A 128 2.62 -11.62 -8.07
C ILE A 128 2.00 -10.49 -7.26
N VAL A 129 2.25 -10.48 -5.96
CA VAL A 129 1.91 -9.36 -5.07
C VAL A 129 3.15 -8.52 -4.83
N THR A 130 2.96 -7.21 -4.79
CA THR A 130 3.96 -6.19 -4.45
C THR A 130 3.28 -4.96 -3.83
N ASN A 131 4.02 -3.90 -3.54
CA ASN A 131 3.45 -2.61 -3.11
C ASN A 131 3.03 -1.74 -4.30
N ALA A 132 2.03 -0.87 -4.07
CA ALA A 132 1.56 0.10 -5.05
C ALA A 132 2.65 1.11 -5.43
N HIS A 133 3.43 1.60 -4.44
CA HIS A 133 4.52 2.54 -4.70
C HIS A 133 5.66 1.93 -5.54
N VAL A 134 5.82 0.60 -5.55
CA VAL A 134 6.83 -0.11 -6.37
C VAL A 134 6.44 -0.07 -7.85
N VAL A 135 5.17 -0.26 -8.18
CA VAL A 135 4.69 -0.20 -9.57
C VAL A 135 4.40 1.23 -10.03
N GLY A 136 4.12 2.15 -9.11
CA GLY A 136 3.76 3.54 -9.43
C GLY A 136 2.53 3.60 -10.34
N ASP A 137 2.66 4.32 -11.47
CA ASP A 137 1.63 4.45 -12.52
C ASP A 137 1.90 3.54 -13.73
N ALA A 138 2.88 2.63 -13.63
CA ALA A 138 3.24 1.75 -14.74
C ALA A 138 2.14 0.71 -14.99
N GLY A 139 1.72 0.57 -16.23
CA GLY A 139 0.84 -0.53 -16.67
C GLY A 139 1.57 -1.84 -16.86
N THR A 140 2.89 -1.77 -17.13
CA THR A 140 3.79 -2.92 -17.33
C THR A 140 5.08 -2.70 -16.56
N VAL A 141 5.57 -3.73 -15.92
CA VAL A 141 6.80 -3.72 -15.10
C VAL A 141 7.71 -4.87 -15.50
N ALA A 142 9.01 -4.75 -15.27
CA ALA A 142 9.93 -5.85 -15.44
C ALA A 142 9.98 -6.68 -14.15
N VAL A 143 9.78 -7.98 -14.27
CA VAL A 143 9.81 -8.96 -13.18
C VAL A 143 11.06 -9.82 -13.33
N ARG A 144 12.06 -9.59 -12.49
CA ARG A 144 13.31 -10.35 -12.49
C ARG A 144 13.28 -11.45 -11.43
N PHE A 145 13.48 -12.66 -11.87
CA PHE A 145 13.52 -13.87 -11.04
C PHE A 145 14.91 -14.10 -10.46
N ASN A 146 14.97 -14.82 -9.32
CA ASN A 146 16.25 -15.20 -8.68
C ASN A 146 17.18 -15.97 -9.60
N GLN A 147 16.61 -16.75 -10.54
CA GLN A 147 17.37 -17.51 -11.54
C GLN A 147 18.00 -16.64 -12.64
N GLY A 148 17.81 -15.31 -12.59
CA GLY A 148 18.45 -14.34 -13.47
C GLY A 148 17.68 -13.98 -14.75
N PHE A 149 16.57 -14.63 -15.05
CA PHE A 149 15.71 -14.25 -16.18
C PHE A 149 14.70 -13.17 -15.79
N THR A 150 14.22 -12.42 -16.78
CA THR A 150 13.24 -11.34 -16.61
C THR A 150 12.05 -11.57 -17.52
N LEU A 151 10.85 -11.35 -16.99
CA LEU A 151 9.59 -11.39 -17.74
C LEU A 151 8.87 -10.05 -17.59
N ASP A 152 8.04 -9.71 -18.56
CA ASP A 152 7.12 -8.58 -18.44
C ASP A 152 5.93 -8.97 -17.55
N GLY A 153 5.58 -8.09 -16.63
CA GLY A 153 4.42 -8.22 -15.75
C GLY A 153 3.40 -7.13 -16.02
N GLN A 154 2.16 -7.51 -16.31
CA GLN A 154 1.05 -6.57 -16.44
C GLN A 154 0.52 -6.22 -15.04
N VAL A 155 0.39 -4.94 -14.73
CA VAL A 155 -0.24 -4.49 -13.49
C VAL A 155 -1.75 -4.68 -13.63
N VAL A 156 -2.30 -5.66 -12.90
CA VAL A 156 -3.72 -6.05 -12.98
C VAL A 156 -4.57 -5.24 -12.02
N LYS A 157 -4.01 -4.90 -10.86
CA LYS A 157 -4.74 -4.19 -9.81
C LYS A 157 -3.80 -3.38 -8.93
N VAL A 158 -4.27 -2.22 -8.49
CA VAL A 158 -3.55 -1.35 -7.55
C VAL A 158 -4.53 -0.87 -6.49
N ASN A 159 -4.13 -0.99 -5.23
CA ASN A 159 -4.81 -0.40 -4.08
C ASN A 159 -3.82 0.53 -3.38
N ARG A 160 -3.96 1.84 -3.59
CA ARG A 160 -3.03 2.85 -3.05
C ARG A 160 -3.22 3.08 -1.55
N ASP A 161 -4.45 2.88 -1.03
CA ASP A 161 -4.77 3.09 0.38
C ASP A 161 -4.05 2.08 1.29
N PHE A 162 -3.89 0.86 0.80
CA PHE A 162 -3.16 -0.21 1.49
C PHE A 162 -1.76 -0.46 0.92
N ASP A 163 -1.35 0.38 -0.05
CA ASP A 163 -0.04 0.25 -0.72
C ASP A 163 0.20 -1.16 -1.28
N LEU A 164 -0.80 -1.71 -2.00
CA LEU A 164 -0.75 -3.05 -2.59
C LEU A 164 -0.95 -3.02 -4.10
N ALA A 165 -0.28 -3.90 -4.82
CA ALA A 165 -0.50 -4.14 -6.24
C ALA A 165 -0.45 -5.63 -6.58
N LEU A 166 -1.21 -6.00 -7.60
CA LEU A 166 -1.22 -7.34 -8.21
C LEU A 166 -0.71 -7.24 -9.64
N ILE A 167 0.27 -8.07 -9.95
CA ILE A 167 0.88 -8.17 -11.26
C ILE A 167 0.60 -9.56 -11.82
N LYS A 168 0.43 -9.67 -13.14
CA LYS A 168 0.35 -10.94 -13.87
C LYS A 168 1.50 -11.02 -14.86
N THR A 169 2.36 -12.03 -14.68
CA THR A 169 3.41 -12.39 -15.65
C THR A 169 3.06 -13.70 -16.35
N PRO A 170 3.49 -13.91 -17.60
CA PRO A 170 3.32 -15.21 -18.25
C PRO A 170 4.22 -16.26 -17.57
N GLY A 171 3.73 -17.47 -17.53
CA GLY A 171 4.50 -18.62 -17.02
C GLY A 171 3.59 -19.74 -16.55
N ASN A 172 4.15 -20.93 -16.46
CA ASN A 172 3.54 -22.11 -15.88
C ASN A 172 4.55 -22.74 -14.92
N ASP A 173 4.06 -23.35 -13.87
CA ASP A 173 4.87 -24.02 -12.84
C ASP A 173 5.91 -23.11 -12.16
N LEU A 174 5.59 -21.80 -12.08
CA LEU A 174 6.41 -20.84 -11.35
C LEU A 174 6.40 -21.16 -9.83
N PRO A 175 7.51 -20.88 -9.11
CA PRO A 175 7.66 -21.25 -7.70
C PRO A 175 6.83 -20.35 -6.78
N ALA A 176 5.54 -20.57 -6.68
CA ALA A 176 4.62 -19.77 -5.89
C ALA A 176 4.71 -20.11 -4.39
N LEU A 177 4.55 -19.08 -3.56
CA LEU A 177 4.49 -19.18 -2.11
C LEU A 177 3.05 -19.44 -1.64
N THR A 178 2.90 -20.22 -0.57
CA THR A 178 1.62 -20.45 0.06
C THR A 178 1.35 -19.38 1.12
N LEU A 179 0.08 -18.95 1.24
CA LEU A 179 -0.33 -18.04 2.29
C LEU A 179 -0.64 -18.79 3.58
N GLY A 180 -0.33 -18.16 4.71
CA GLY A 180 -0.66 -18.59 6.04
C GLY A 180 -1.88 -17.86 6.62
N ASP A 181 -2.24 -18.25 7.84
CA ASP A 181 -3.25 -17.56 8.62
C ASP A 181 -2.57 -16.53 9.53
N ASP A 182 -2.60 -15.27 9.11
CA ASP A 182 -1.99 -14.17 9.86
C ASP A 182 -2.71 -13.93 11.20
N THR A 183 -3.97 -14.37 11.36
CA THR A 183 -4.74 -14.17 12.60
C THR A 183 -4.26 -15.06 13.74
N ALA A 184 -3.67 -16.21 13.42
CA ALA A 184 -3.13 -17.15 14.38
C ALA A 184 -1.74 -16.75 14.93
N LEU A 185 -1.07 -15.77 14.29
CA LEU A 185 0.28 -15.34 14.64
C LEU A 185 0.33 -14.68 16.03
N LEU A 186 1.24 -15.11 16.88
CA LEU A 186 1.43 -14.62 18.24
C LEU A 186 2.68 -13.74 18.37
N ILE A 187 2.67 -12.83 19.35
CA ILE A 187 3.86 -12.01 19.68
C ILE A 187 5.01 -12.92 20.12
N GLY A 188 6.20 -12.67 19.57
CA GLY A 188 7.41 -13.43 19.84
C GLY A 188 7.67 -14.56 18.82
N GLU A 189 6.72 -14.90 17.95
CA GLU A 189 6.94 -15.88 16.88
C GLU A 189 7.97 -15.38 15.86
N GLU A 190 8.81 -16.29 15.41
CA GLU A 190 9.91 -15.99 14.48
C GLU A 190 9.37 -15.70 13.08
N LEU A 191 9.89 -14.65 12.48
CA LEU A 191 9.49 -14.18 11.17
C LEU A 191 10.70 -13.95 10.27
N PHE A 192 10.48 -14.12 8.96
CA PHE A 192 11.47 -13.86 7.92
C PHE A 192 10.89 -12.91 6.90
N ALA A 193 11.69 -11.93 6.43
CA ALA A 193 11.38 -11.20 5.22
C ALA A 193 12.40 -11.54 4.14
N ILE A 194 11.92 -11.69 2.91
CA ILE A 194 12.74 -11.94 1.74
C ILE A 194 12.53 -10.79 0.75
N GLY A 195 13.60 -10.18 0.30
CA GLY A 195 13.51 -9.08 -0.65
C GLY A 195 14.80 -8.83 -1.40
N THR A 196 14.74 -7.96 -2.39
CA THR A 196 15.89 -7.53 -3.17
C THR A 196 16.48 -6.28 -2.52
N PRO A 197 17.76 -6.27 -2.11
CA PRO A 197 18.40 -5.08 -1.56
C PRO A 197 18.54 -3.98 -2.63
N LEU A 198 18.94 -2.77 -2.18
CA LEU A 198 19.17 -1.61 -3.06
C LEU A 198 20.15 -1.91 -4.22
N ASP A 199 21.13 -2.76 -3.98
CA ASP A 199 22.02 -3.26 -5.02
C ASP A 199 21.46 -4.57 -5.58
N GLU A 200 20.89 -4.48 -6.77
CA GLU A 200 20.33 -5.64 -7.50
C GLU A 200 21.35 -6.77 -7.74
N GLN A 201 22.66 -6.46 -7.66
CA GLN A 201 23.73 -7.47 -7.84
C GLN A 201 23.87 -8.41 -6.64
N LEU A 202 23.36 -8.02 -5.47
CA LEU A 202 23.41 -8.82 -4.25
C LEU A 202 22.36 -9.95 -4.23
N GLY A 203 21.41 -9.96 -5.19
CA GLY A 203 20.30 -10.93 -5.22
C GLY A 203 19.31 -10.76 -4.06
N GLN A 204 18.44 -11.76 -3.85
CA GLN A 204 17.50 -11.72 -2.74
C GLN A 204 18.21 -11.92 -1.40
N THR A 205 17.82 -11.12 -0.43
CA THR A 205 18.32 -11.15 0.95
C THR A 205 17.22 -11.62 1.89
N VAL A 206 17.58 -12.48 2.84
CA VAL A 206 16.70 -12.94 3.91
C VAL A 206 17.07 -12.21 5.19
N THR A 207 16.09 -11.58 5.83
CA THR A 207 16.23 -11.00 7.17
C THR A 207 15.31 -11.74 8.15
N ARG A 208 15.68 -11.75 9.43
CA ARG A 208 14.97 -12.49 10.47
C ARG A 208 14.69 -11.59 11.67
N GLY A 209 13.56 -11.81 12.31
CA GLY A 209 13.13 -11.17 13.54
C GLY A 209 11.92 -11.87 14.12
N ILE A 210 11.07 -11.14 14.83
CA ILE A 210 9.87 -11.67 15.48
C ILE A 210 8.64 -10.82 15.19
N MET A 211 7.47 -11.37 15.43
CA MET A 211 6.24 -10.62 15.58
C MET A 211 6.32 -9.76 16.84
N SER A 212 6.32 -8.43 16.69
CA SER A 212 6.38 -7.47 17.81
C SER A 212 4.99 -7.02 18.28
N GLY A 213 3.98 -7.12 17.43
CA GLY A 213 2.61 -6.73 17.78
C GLY A 213 1.72 -6.52 16.56
N ARG A 214 0.45 -6.23 16.83
CA ARG A 214 -0.50 -5.71 15.83
C ARG A 214 -0.74 -4.25 16.10
N ARG A 215 -0.86 -3.47 15.04
CA ARG A 215 -1.12 -2.03 15.13
C ARG A 215 -2.25 -1.66 14.19
N GLU A 216 -2.98 -0.64 14.59
CA GLU A 216 -4.02 -0.05 13.77
C GLU A 216 -3.73 1.44 13.60
N PHE A 217 -3.63 1.90 12.36
CA PHE A 217 -3.44 3.29 11.99
C PHE A 217 -4.51 3.67 10.96
N GLU A 218 -5.29 4.69 11.26
CA GLU A 218 -6.35 5.18 10.35
C GLU A 218 -7.29 4.07 9.86
N GLY A 219 -7.69 3.15 10.75
CA GLY A 219 -8.55 2.00 10.43
C GLY A 219 -7.88 0.89 9.61
N ARG A 220 -6.55 0.95 9.43
CA ARG A 220 -5.76 -0.06 8.74
C ARG A 220 -4.94 -0.88 9.73
N SER A 221 -5.10 -2.20 9.66
CA SER A 221 -4.37 -3.14 10.52
C SER A 221 -3.04 -3.55 9.90
N PHE A 222 -1.98 -3.57 10.73
CA PHE A 222 -0.62 -3.96 10.35
C PHE A 222 -0.03 -4.98 11.34
N ILE A 223 0.84 -5.83 10.82
CA ILE A 223 1.76 -6.64 11.63
C ILE A 223 3.00 -5.79 11.89
N GLN A 224 3.32 -5.54 13.16
CA GLN A 224 4.59 -4.94 13.57
C GLN A 224 5.64 -6.03 13.78
N THR A 225 6.85 -5.79 13.30
CA THR A 225 7.98 -6.72 13.40
C THR A 225 9.30 -5.95 13.58
N ASP A 226 10.29 -6.58 14.18
CA ASP A 226 11.68 -6.11 14.23
C ASP A 226 12.54 -6.69 13.09
N VAL A 227 11.95 -7.49 12.20
CA VAL A 227 12.61 -7.92 10.97
C VAL A 227 13.15 -6.68 10.24
N SER A 228 14.41 -6.71 9.83
CA SER A 228 15.02 -5.59 9.11
C SER A 228 14.32 -5.37 7.77
N ILE A 229 13.45 -4.37 7.71
CA ILE A 229 12.82 -3.89 6.48
C ILE A 229 13.63 -2.69 5.99
N ASN A 230 14.25 -2.83 4.82
CA ASN A 230 15.05 -1.80 4.18
C ASN A 230 14.48 -1.49 2.79
N ALA A 231 14.94 -0.39 2.19
CA ALA A 231 14.64 -0.12 0.79
C ALA A 231 15.03 -1.33 -0.07
N GLY A 232 14.09 -1.77 -0.90
CA GLY A 232 14.21 -3.00 -1.68
C GLY A 232 13.43 -4.22 -1.12
N ASN A 233 13.19 -4.29 0.21
CA ASN A 233 12.32 -5.34 0.77
C ASN A 233 10.83 -5.01 0.63
N SER A 234 10.47 -3.75 0.36
CA SER A 234 9.08 -3.32 0.15
C SER A 234 8.40 -4.15 -0.93
N GLY A 235 7.20 -4.65 -0.66
CA GLY A 235 6.44 -5.55 -1.51
C GLY A 235 6.84 -7.02 -1.40
N GLY A 236 7.91 -7.34 -0.66
CA GLY A 236 8.32 -8.71 -0.38
C GLY A 236 7.43 -9.41 0.66
N PRO A 237 7.51 -10.74 0.76
CA PRO A 237 6.75 -11.51 1.72
C PRO A 237 7.33 -11.38 3.14
N LEU A 238 6.44 -11.28 4.13
CA LEU A 238 6.73 -11.60 5.52
C LEU A 238 6.25 -13.04 5.77
N ILE A 239 7.11 -13.90 6.29
CA ILE A 239 6.95 -15.36 6.30
C ILE A 239 7.09 -15.87 7.73
N ASP A 240 6.25 -16.82 8.12
CA ASP A 240 6.33 -17.52 9.39
C ASP A 240 7.38 -18.64 9.41
N GLU A 241 7.60 -19.27 10.55
CA GLU A 241 8.56 -20.36 10.72
C GLU A 241 8.20 -21.62 9.92
N THR A 242 6.95 -21.75 9.44
CA THR A 242 6.48 -22.87 8.63
C THR A 242 6.64 -22.64 7.13
N GLY A 243 7.12 -21.44 6.73
CA GLY A 243 7.32 -21.05 5.33
C GLY A 243 6.08 -20.48 4.64
N LYS A 244 5.07 -20.08 5.39
CA LYS A 244 3.86 -19.49 4.85
C LYS A 244 3.92 -17.96 4.93
N VAL A 245 3.44 -17.30 3.88
CA VAL A 245 3.36 -15.85 3.84
C VAL A 245 2.22 -15.36 4.72
N ILE A 246 2.53 -14.55 5.72
CA ILE A 246 1.56 -13.97 6.67
C ILE A 246 1.37 -12.45 6.43
N GLY A 247 2.13 -11.84 5.54
CA GLY A 247 1.97 -10.43 5.20
C GLY A 247 2.87 -9.96 4.07
N VAL A 248 2.66 -8.71 3.66
CA VAL A 248 3.42 -7.98 2.64
C VAL A 248 4.18 -6.86 3.33
N THR A 249 5.51 -6.87 3.27
CA THR A 249 6.34 -5.82 3.88
C THR A 249 6.11 -4.49 3.16
N THR A 250 5.89 -3.39 3.91
CA THR A 250 5.55 -2.10 3.30
C THR A 250 6.26 -0.90 3.93
N LEU A 251 6.10 -0.66 5.20
CA LEU A 251 6.56 0.55 5.88
C LEU A 251 7.69 0.26 6.87
N LYS A 252 8.58 1.26 7.00
CA LYS A 252 9.57 1.35 8.07
C LYS A 252 9.43 2.72 8.73
N VAL A 253 9.51 2.75 10.06
CA VAL A 253 9.68 4.03 10.75
C VAL A 253 11.11 4.49 10.56
N THR A 254 11.27 5.68 9.95
CA THR A 254 12.59 6.27 9.60
C THR A 254 12.94 7.48 10.45
N GLU A 255 12.42 7.59 11.68
CA GLU A 255 12.82 8.66 12.59
C GLU A 255 14.26 8.45 13.08
N THR A 256 14.99 9.55 13.23
CA THR A 256 16.40 9.52 13.70
C THR A 256 16.46 8.85 15.08
N GLY A 257 17.22 7.75 15.17
CA GLY A 257 17.40 6.98 16.42
C GLY A 257 16.40 5.85 16.62
N VAL A 258 15.38 5.67 15.74
CA VAL A 258 14.45 4.53 15.78
C VAL A 258 14.91 3.44 14.83
N GLN A 259 15.19 2.25 15.36
CA GLN A 259 15.54 1.07 14.58
C GLN A 259 14.67 -0.12 15.03
N GLY A 260 14.50 -1.12 14.15
CA GLY A 260 13.78 -2.35 14.49
C GLY A 260 12.26 -2.19 14.56
N ILE A 261 11.68 -1.19 13.89
CA ILE A 261 10.23 -1.07 13.74
C ILE A 261 9.87 -1.12 12.26
N GLY A 262 9.37 -2.26 11.84
CA GLY A 262 8.85 -2.51 10.50
C GLY A 262 7.38 -2.91 10.54
N PHE A 263 6.68 -2.74 9.42
CA PHE A 263 5.28 -3.07 9.28
C PHE A 263 5.03 -3.87 8.00
N ALA A 264 4.05 -4.77 8.11
CA ALA A 264 3.55 -5.52 6.97
C ALA A 264 2.01 -5.49 6.93
N VAL A 265 1.45 -5.44 5.73
CA VAL A 265 0.02 -5.63 5.52
C VAL A 265 -0.32 -7.10 5.71
N PRO A 266 -1.26 -7.49 6.60
CA PRO A 266 -1.63 -8.88 6.82
C PRO A 266 -2.10 -9.59 5.55
N ALA A 267 -1.79 -10.89 5.41
CA ALA A 267 -2.12 -11.67 4.21
C ALA A 267 -3.64 -11.74 3.93
N GLY A 268 -4.45 -11.89 4.97
CA GLY A 268 -5.90 -11.86 4.84
C GLY A 268 -6.41 -10.51 4.32
N ARG A 269 -5.83 -9.41 4.83
CA ARG A 269 -6.19 -8.06 4.36
C ARG A 269 -5.72 -7.81 2.93
N MET A 270 -4.56 -8.31 2.55
CA MET A 270 -4.05 -8.25 1.17
C MET A 270 -5.04 -8.89 0.18
N LEU A 271 -5.55 -10.09 0.49
CA LEU A 271 -6.54 -10.77 -0.34
C LEU A 271 -7.83 -9.96 -0.50
N GLU A 272 -8.32 -9.41 0.60
CA GLU A 272 -9.52 -8.57 0.62
C GLU A 272 -9.33 -7.30 -0.23
N MET A 273 -8.25 -6.56 0.00
CA MET A 273 -7.99 -5.26 -0.63
C MET A 273 -7.66 -5.37 -2.12
N LEU A 274 -7.07 -6.48 -2.55
CA LEU A 274 -6.84 -6.81 -3.95
C LEU A 274 -8.01 -7.60 -4.57
N ASN A 275 -9.07 -7.91 -3.80
CA ASN A 275 -10.22 -8.71 -4.21
C ASN A 275 -9.81 -10.01 -4.91
N ILE A 276 -8.90 -10.74 -4.26
CA ILE A 276 -8.38 -12.02 -4.73
C ILE A 276 -9.17 -13.15 -4.08
N ARG A 277 -9.59 -14.11 -4.89
CA ARG A 277 -10.16 -15.37 -4.42
C ARG A 277 -9.33 -16.54 -4.94
N PHE A 278 -8.86 -17.37 -4.02
CA PHE A 278 -8.26 -18.63 -4.41
C PHE A 278 -9.31 -19.64 -4.86
N VAL A 279 -9.01 -20.31 -5.96
CA VAL A 279 -9.77 -21.44 -6.49
C VAL A 279 -8.91 -22.69 -6.49
N ASP A 280 -9.50 -23.86 -6.26
CA ASP A 280 -8.81 -25.14 -6.37
C ASP A 280 -8.64 -25.50 -7.86
N HIS A 281 -7.68 -26.38 -8.15
CA HIS A 281 -7.39 -26.86 -9.49
C HIS A 281 -8.55 -27.69 -10.05
#